data_dc585d28da4005a5217f65522f293bb8
#
_entry.id   dc585d28da4005a5217f65522f293bb8
#
_cell.length_a   1.000
_cell.length_b   1.000
_cell.length_c   1.000
_cell.angle_alpha   90.00
_cell.angle_beta   90.00
_cell.angle_gamma   90.00
#
_symmetry.space_group_name_H-M   'P 1'
#
loop_
_entity.id
_entity.type
_entity.pdbx_description
1 polymer ?
#
loop_
_entity_poly.entity_id
_entity_poly.type
_entity_poly.pdbx_seq_one_letter_code
_entity_poly.pdbx_strand_id
1 'polypeptide(L)'
;MNAGPERGIWIVDAGYRNDLGLFAERARRLDEAAVIRLRTRADGLVGAWVATGFGVLAVRVVAGEIRPADLSCAADRLAAGLRDADDSGYVDPGYPMDSGWRGALPPETGFFHVDDVPVRVLADLARRGADLAREHGSAHGPPASLLDQEVLRVGAGPAGIGIPLRCVLALAAMRFLPQIDDPQIDEPQIDDPQTDDSVELVRVRVSPTWLRIDARFGSVFRRRGDPALVLG
;
A
#
# COMPACT_ATOMS: atom_id res chain seq x y z
N MET A 1 -14.85 32.12 -18.88
CA MET A 1 -14.18 31.21 -17.92
C MET A 1 -14.49 29.80 -18.39
N ASN A 2 -13.48 29.12 -18.94
CA ASN A 2 -13.66 27.73 -19.35
C ASN A 2 -13.64 26.90 -18.06
N ALA A 3 -14.78 26.32 -17.65
CA ALA A 3 -14.80 25.38 -16.54
C ALA A 3 -13.89 24.22 -16.94
N GLY A 4 -12.87 23.94 -16.14
CA GLY A 4 -12.01 22.79 -16.36
C GLY A 4 -12.82 21.49 -16.36
N PRO A 5 -12.24 20.36 -16.77
CA PRO A 5 -12.97 19.10 -16.86
C PRO A 5 -13.62 18.74 -15.51
N GLU A 6 -14.88 18.28 -15.57
CA GLU A 6 -15.65 17.87 -14.38
C GLU A 6 -15.02 16.66 -13.67
N ARG A 7 -14.22 15.87 -14.41
CA ARG A 7 -13.51 14.70 -13.91
C ARG A 7 -12.05 14.76 -14.34
N GLY A 8 -11.14 14.66 -13.39
CA GLY A 8 -9.70 14.76 -13.66
C GLY A 8 -8.84 14.54 -12.43
N ILE A 9 -7.56 14.33 -12.67
CA ILE A 9 -6.51 14.18 -11.67
C ILE A 9 -5.41 15.19 -12.03
N TRP A 10 -4.90 15.94 -11.06
CA TRP A 10 -3.79 16.88 -11.25
C TRP A 10 -2.70 16.61 -10.23
N ILE A 11 -1.56 16.15 -10.71
CA ILE A 11 -0.35 15.90 -9.92
C ILE A 11 0.79 16.69 -10.55
N VAL A 12 0.99 17.92 -10.11
CA VAL A 12 1.97 18.84 -10.71
C VAL A 12 3.41 18.42 -10.44
N ASP A 13 3.68 17.93 -9.22
CA ASP A 13 5.02 17.50 -8.84
C ASP A 13 5.42 16.19 -9.53
N ALA A 14 6.58 16.19 -10.21
CA ALA A 14 7.07 15.04 -10.97
C ALA A 14 7.42 13.84 -10.08
N GLY A 15 7.89 14.07 -8.84
CA GLY A 15 8.18 13.02 -7.88
C GLY A 15 6.92 12.30 -7.45
N TYR A 16 5.86 13.04 -7.14
CA TYR A 16 4.56 12.43 -6.82
C TYR A 16 3.91 11.74 -8.02
N ARG A 17 4.10 12.27 -9.26
CA ARG A 17 3.65 11.56 -10.49
C ARG A 17 4.34 10.22 -10.63
N ASN A 18 5.67 10.20 -10.47
CA ASN A 18 6.44 8.96 -10.53
C ASN A 18 6.01 7.96 -9.45
N ASP A 19 5.87 8.42 -8.22
CA ASP A 19 5.44 7.60 -7.08
C ASP A 19 4.07 6.96 -7.30
N LEU A 20 3.10 7.75 -7.76
CA LEU A 20 1.75 7.26 -8.06
C LEU A 20 1.75 6.34 -9.28
N GLY A 21 2.57 6.64 -10.29
CA GLY A 21 2.77 5.79 -11.46
C GLY A 21 3.32 4.41 -11.08
N LEU A 22 4.36 4.37 -10.26
CA LEU A 22 4.91 3.11 -9.73
C LEU A 22 3.90 2.33 -8.88
N PHE A 23 3.09 3.04 -8.08
CA PHE A 23 2.01 2.41 -7.32
C PHE A 23 0.99 1.75 -8.27
N ALA A 24 0.54 2.45 -9.30
CA ALA A 24 -0.41 1.94 -10.29
C ALA A 24 0.15 0.74 -11.07
N GLU A 25 1.42 0.79 -11.48
CA GLU A 25 2.09 -0.32 -12.16
C GLU A 25 2.19 -1.57 -11.26
N ARG A 26 2.45 -1.41 -9.97
CA ARG A 26 2.50 -2.52 -9.01
C ARG A 26 1.11 -3.13 -8.81
N ALA A 27 0.09 -2.28 -8.70
CA ALA A 27 -1.30 -2.73 -8.62
C ALA A 27 -1.68 -3.58 -9.85
N ARG A 28 -1.34 -3.11 -11.06
CA ARG A 28 -1.58 -3.81 -12.31
C ARG A 28 -0.84 -5.16 -12.43
N ARG A 29 0.37 -5.27 -11.85
CA ARG A 29 1.10 -6.55 -11.79
C ARG A 29 0.46 -7.58 -10.89
N LEU A 30 -0.25 -7.13 -9.85
CA LEU A 30 -0.99 -8.02 -8.95
C LEU A 30 -2.31 -8.47 -9.56
N ASP A 31 -2.97 -7.58 -10.29
CA ASP A 31 -4.23 -7.82 -10.98
C ASP A 31 -4.31 -6.88 -12.21
N GLU A 32 -4.34 -7.45 -13.40
CA GLU A 32 -4.43 -6.68 -14.66
C GLU A 32 -5.69 -5.82 -14.72
N ALA A 33 -6.76 -6.24 -14.04
CA ALA A 33 -8.03 -5.51 -13.91
C ALA A 33 -8.09 -4.63 -12.66
N ALA A 34 -6.96 -4.35 -11.99
CA ALA A 34 -6.94 -3.57 -10.76
C ALA A 34 -7.62 -2.22 -10.92
N VAL A 35 -8.49 -1.89 -9.97
CA VAL A 35 -9.13 -0.59 -9.83
C VAL A 35 -8.44 0.20 -8.73
N ILE A 36 -8.04 1.42 -9.03
CA ILE A 36 -7.50 2.38 -8.05
C ILE A 36 -8.59 3.39 -7.71
N ARG A 37 -8.88 3.52 -6.42
CA ARG A 37 -9.76 4.56 -5.89
C ARG A 37 -8.92 5.68 -5.32
N LEU A 38 -9.11 6.88 -5.88
CA LEU A 38 -8.49 8.10 -5.39
C LEU A 38 -9.50 8.88 -4.55
N ARG A 39 -9.06 9.35 -3.39
CA ARG A 39 -9.90 10.13 -2.49
C ARG A 39 -9.11 11.29 -1.89
N THR A 40 -9.71 12.48 -1.93
CA THR A 40 -9.19 13.64 -1.20
C THR A 40 -9.33 13.38 0.29
N ARG A 41 -8.24 13.56 1.02
CA ARG A 41 -8.13 13.37 2.46
C ARG A 41 -8.41 14.67 3.19
N ALA A 42 -8.65 14.58 4.51
CA ALA A 42 -8.89 15.75 5.35
C ALA A 42 -7.69 16.70 5.43
N ASP A 43 -6.46 16.22 5.19
CA ASP A 43 -5.23 17.02 5.11
C ASP A 43 -4.99 17.65 3.72
N GLY A 44 -5.93 17.49 2.78
CA GLY A 44 -5.84 18.02 1.42
C GLY A 44 -5.00 17.18 0.46
N LEU A 45 -4.37 16.10 0.92
CA LEU A 45 -3.64 15.17 0.07
C LEU A 45 -4.58 14.18 -0.60
N VAL A 46 -4.08 13.48 -1.61
CA VAL A 46 -4.81 12.42 -2.32
C VAL A 46 -4.32 11.06 -1.86
N GLY A 47 -5.22 10.25 -1.34
CA GLY A 47 -4.98 8.85 -1.06
C GLY A 47 -5.38 7.97 -2.24
N ALA A 48 -4.43 7.28 -2.85
CA ALA A 48 -4.66 6.30 -3.90
C ALA A 48 -4.71 4.90 -3.29
N TRP A 49 -5.84 4.23 -3.39
CA TRP A 49 -6.14 2.96 -2.77
C TRP A 49 -6.27 1.84 -3.80
N VAL A 50 -5.76 0.66 -3.46
CA VAL A 50 -5.97 -0.56 -4.23
C VAL A 50 -6.27 -1.73 -3.30
N ALA A 51 -7.16 -2.62 -3.72
CA ALA A 51 -7.34 -3.92 -3.10
C ALA A 51 -6.28 -4.86 -3.66
N THR A 52 -5.42 -5.39 -2.79
CA THR A 52 -4.44 -6.40 -3.19
C THR A 52 -5.10 -7.78 -3.27
N GLY A 53 -4.54 -8.70 -4.04
CA GLY A 53 -5.01 -10.09 -4.11
C GLY A 53 -4.90 -10.86 -2.78
N PHE A 54 -4.34 -10.24 -1.73
CA PHE A 54 -4.17 -10.86 -0.41
C PHE A 54 -5.32 -10.53 0.57
N GLY A 55 -6.37 -9.81 0.13
CA GLY A 55 -7.45 -9.34 1.02
C GLY A 55 -6.97 -8.22 1.97
N VAL A 56 -6.03 -7.43 1.52
CA VAL A 56 -5.41 -6.28 2.20
C VAL A 56 -5.54 -5.07 1.28
N LEU A 57 -5.90 -3.91 1.82
CA LEU A 57 -5.86 -2.65 1.08
C LEU A 57 -4.47 -2.05 1.18
N ALA A 58 -3.97 -1.53 0.07
CA ALA A 58 -2.75 -0.73 0.03
C ALA A 58 -3.09 0.71 -0.34
N VAL A 59 -2.34 1.67 0.23
CA VAL A 59 -2.50 3.09 -0.07
C VAL A 59 -1.16 3.78 -0.28
N ARG A 60 -1.10 4.64 -1.29
CA ARG A 60 -0.08 5.66 -1.46
C ARG A 60 -0.73 7.03 -1.32
N VAL A 61 -0.07 7.93 -0.60
CA VAL A 61 -0.54 9.31 -0.42
C VAL A 61 0.39 10.22 -1.19
N VAL A 62 -0.19 11.12 -1.98
CA VAL A 62 0.54 12.08 -2.81
C VAL A 62 -0.11 13.47 -2.71
N ALA A 63 0.67 14.53 -2.95
CA ALA A 63 0.11 15.84 -3.15
C ALA A 63 -0.52 15.95 -4.54
N GLY A 64 -1.72 16.53 -4.61
CA GLY A 64 -2.46 16.70 -5.86
C GLY A 64 -3.90 17.08 -5.63
N GLU A 65 -4.63 17.24 -6.71
CA GLU A 65 -6.07 17.53 -6.74
C GLU A 65 -6.78 16.46 -7.58
N ILE A 66 -7.98 16.10 -7.18
CA ILE A 66 -8.87 15.23 -7.96
C ILE A 66 -10.28 15.81 -8.01
N ARG A 67 -10.96 15.59 -9.11
CA ARG A 67 -12.37 15.93 -9.30
C ARG A 67 -13.11 14.74 -9.92
N PRO A 68 -14.21 14.28 -9.32
CA PRO A 68 -14.72 14.62 -7.98
C PRO A 68 -13.73 14.20 -6.86
N ALA A 69 -13.96 14.63 -5.62
CA ALA A 69 -13.10 14.34 -4.46
C ALA A 69 -12.99 12.85 -4.09
N ASP A 70 -13.75 12.00 -4.75
CA ASP A 70 -13.71 10.53 -4.66
C ASP A 70 -14.02 9.97 -6.05
N LEU A 71 -13.06 9.27 -6.65
CA LEU A 71 -13.19 8.67 -7.97
C LEU A 71 -12.42 7.36 -8.07
N SER A 72 -12.86 6.47 -8.93
CA SER A 72 -12.17 5.21 -9.21
C SER A 72 -11.82 5.12 -10.70
N CYS A 73 -10.63 4.62 -11.01
CA CYS A 73 -10.15 4.44 -12.38
C CYS A 73 -9.39 3.12 -12.51
N ALA A 74 -9.19 2.67 -13.73
CA ALA A 74 -8.37 1.49 -14.02
C ALA A 74 -6.87 1.81 -13.78
N ALA A 75 -6.14 0.87 -13.20
CA ALA A 75 -4.74 1.07 -12.85
C ALA A 75 -3.84 1.28 -14.07
N ASP A 76 -4.12 0.61 -15.19
CA ASP A 76 -3.41 0.77 -16.46
C ASP A 76 -3.59 2.17 -17.05
N ARG A 77 -4.82 2.70 -17.01
CA ARG A 77 -5.13 4.06 -17.48
C ARG A 77 -4.44 5.11 -16.63
N LEU A 78 -4.47 4.94 -15.31
CA LEU A 78 -3.77 5.84 -14.39
C LEU A 78 -2.26 5.83 -14.64
N ALA A 79 -1.65 4.64 -14.75
CA ALA A 79 -0.22 4.51 -15.00
C ALA A 79 0.21 5.13 -16.34
N ALA A 80 -0.57 4.92 -17.39
CA ALA A 80 -0.32 5.52 -18.71
C ALA A 80 -0.44 7.05 -18.64
N GLY A 81 -1.55 7.57 -18.11
CA GLY A 81 -1.79 9.01 -18.03
C GLY A 81 -0.75 9.76 -17.20
N LEU A 82 -0.24 9.14 -16.11
CA LEU A 82 0.83 9.74 -15.29
C LEU A 82 2.18 9.82 -16.02
N ARG A 83 2.49 8.86 -16.91
CA ARG A 83 3.70 8.91 -17.76
C ARG A 83 3.61 9.98 -18.83
N ASP A 84 2.42 10.16 -19.40
CA ASP A 84 2.17 11.04 -20.52
C ASP A 84 1.75 12.47 -20.08
N ALA A 85 1.63 12.71 -18.76
CA ALA A 85 1.23 14.00 -18.21
C ALA A 85 2.24 15.10 -18.55
N ASP A 86 1.72 16.22 -19.02
CA ASP A 86 2.49 17.45 -19.28
C ASP A 86 2.81 18.22 -17.98
N ASP A 87 3.35 19.43 -18.13
CA ASP A 87 3.71 20.30 -17.00
C ASP A 87 2.52 20.73 -16.14
N SER A 88 1.29 20.66 -16.67
CA SER A 88 0.08 20.91 -15.87
C SER A 88 -0.20 19.81 -14.88
N GLY A 89 0.40 18.64 -15.07
CA GLY A 89 0.19 17.43 -14.28
C GLY A 89 -1.20 16.83 -14.43
N TYR A 90 -1.94 17.24 -15.46
CA TYR A 90 -3.28 16.72 -15.74
C TYR A 90 -3.22 15.27 -16.25
N VAL A 91 -4.08 14.44 -15.68
CA VAL A 91 -4.30 13.05 -16.09
C VAL A 91 -5.79 12.80 -16.26
N ASP A 92 -6.17 12.32 -17.43
CA ASP A 92 -7.53 11.82 -17.67
C ASP A 92 -7.70 10.45 -16.99
N PRO A 93 -8.54 10.31 -15.97
CA PRO A 93 -8.78 9.03 -15.29
C PRO A 93 -9.55 8.01 -16.14
N GLY A 94 -10.01 8.39 -17.33
CA GLY A 94 -10.83 7.55 -18.18
C GLY A 94 -12.22 7.30 -17.63
N TYR A 95 -12.84 6.20 -18.03
CA TYR A 95 -14.20 5.86 -17.59
C TYR A 95 -14.27 5.60 -16.09
N PRO A 96 -15.39 5.99 -15.44
CA PRO A 96 -15.63 5.69 -14.03
C PRO A 96 -15.63 4.18 -13.76
N MET A 97 -14.85 3.76 -12.74
CA MET A 97 -14.73 2.36 -12.33
C MET A 97 -15.31 2.14 -10.92
N ASP A 98 -16.23 3.01 -10.49
CA ASP A 98 -16.74 3.01 -9.11
C ASP A 98 -17.47 1.71 -8.75
N SER A 99 -18.17 1.09 -9.72
CA SER A 99 -18.79 -0.24 -9.56
C SER A 99 -17.78 -1.39 -9.40
N GLY A 100 -16.54 -1.19 -9.85
CA GLY A 100 -15.43 -2.14 -9.69
C GLY A 100 -14.82 -2.11 -8.28
N TRP A 101 -15.02 -1.03 -7.53
CA TRP A 101 -14.54 -0.94 -6.15
C TRP A 101 -15.49 -1.62 -5.17
N ARG A 102 -14.96 -2.56 -4.39
CA ARG A 102 -15.74 -3.29 -3.39
C ARG A 102 -15.18 -3.06 -1.99
N GLY A 103 -16.08 -2.79 -1.06
CA GLY A 103 -15.74 -2.62 0.35
C GLY A 103 -15.51 -1.17 0.78
N ALA A 104 -15.51 -0.97 2.09
CA ALA A 104 -15.28 0.33 2.72
C ALA A 104 -13.78 0.62 2.83
N LEU A 105 -13.41 1.89 2.70
CA LEU A 105 -12.09 2.38 3.08
C LEU A 105 -11.99 2.48 4.61
N PRO A 106 -10.79 2.28 5.18
CA PRO A 106 -10.56 2.54 6.59
C PRO A 106 -10.74 4.03 6.91
N PRO A 107 -11.08 4.37 8.16
CA PRO A 107 -11.13 5.76 8.60
C PRO A 107 -9.72 6.37 8.56
N GLU A 108 -9.63 7.68 8.39
CA GLU A 108 -8.34 8.40 8.37
C GLU A 108 -7.71 8.50 9.75
N THR A 109 -8.53 8.54 10.79
CA THR A 109 -8.15 8.74 12.20
C THR A 109 -8.64 7.60 13.07
N GLY A 110 -8.36 7.67 14.39
CA GLY A 110 -8.81 6.66 15.35
C GLY A 110 -7.93 5.42 15.41
N PHE A 111 -6.67 5.54 14.95
CA PHE A 111 -5.67 4.48 15.08
C PHE A 111 -4.73 4.77 16.26
N PHE A 112 -4.53 3.77 17.10
CA PHE A 112 -3.58 3.79 18.20
C PHE A 112 -2.27 3.10 17.79
N HIS A 113 -1.15 3.70 18.16
CA HIS A 113 0.17 3.10 17.98
C HIS A 113 0.31 1.87 18.88
N VAL A 114 0.86 0.80 18.32
CA VAL A 114 1.10 -0.47 19.03
C VAL A 114 2.59 -0.72 19.19
N ASP A 115 3.35 -0.61 18.07
CA ASP A 115 4.77 -0.95 18.06
C ASP A 115 5.44 -0.38 16.81
N ASP A 116 6.78 -0.34 16.85
CA ASP A 116 7.63 -0.04 15.71
C ASP A 116 8.51 -1.27 15.39
N VAL A 117 8.38 -1.80 14.18
CA VAL A 117 9.06 -3.02 13.73
C VAL A 117 10.20 -2.66 12.78
N PRO A 118 11.43 -3.16 13.01
CA PRO A 118 12.51 -2.97 12.05
C PRO A 118 12.16 -3.49 10.67
N VAL A 119 12.40 -2.68 9.63
CA VAL A 119 12.11 -3.04 8.22
C VAL A 119 12.70 -4.39 7.85
N ARG A 120 13.94 -4.69 8.26
CA ARG A 120 14.62 -5.96 7.99
C ARG A 120 13.82 -7.19 8.45
N VAL A 121 13.11 -7.08 9.59
CA VAL A 121 12.29 -8.19 10.11
C VAL A 121 11.13 -8.48 9.15
N LEU A 122 10.44 -7.43 8.68
CA LEU A 122 9.33 -7.59 7.73
C LEU A 122 9.81 -8.05 6.34
N ALA A 123 10.98 -7.57 5.89
CA ALA A 123 11.58 -8.00 4.64
C ALA A 123 11.96 -9.49 4.66
N ASP A 124 12.55 -9.98 5.76
CA ASP A 124 12.86 -11.40 5.94
C ASP A 124 11.61 -12.28 5.98
N LEU A 125 10.58 -11.82 6.70
CA LEU A 125 9.28 -12.51 6.74
C LEU A 125 8.62 -12.54 5.35
N ALA A 126 8.71 -11.44 4.58
CA ALA A 126 8.18 -11.37 3.22
C ALA A 126 8.87 -12.39 2.30
N ARG A 127 10.20 -12.47 2.34
CA ARG A 127 10.98 -13.39 1.52
C ARG A 127 10.60 -14.85 1.84
N ARG A 128 10.68 -15.24 3.12
CA ARG A 128 10.29 -16.60 3.56
C ARG A 128 8.83 -16.93 3.25
N GLY A 129 7.94 -15.96 3.44
CA GLY A 129 6.52 -16.11 3.11
C GLY A 129 6.26 -16.26 1.62
N ALA A 130 7.02 -15.56 0.76
CA ALA A 130 6.94 -15.71 -0.68
C ALA A 130 7.45 -17.07 -1.17
N ASP A 131 8.48 -17.62 -0.53
CA ASP A 131 8.97 -18.99 -0.81
C ASP A 131 7.90 -20.02 -0.48
N LEU A 132 7.35 -19.96 0.74
CA LEU A 132 6.24 -20.84 1.15
C LEU A 132 5.01 -20.70 0.24
N ALA A 133 4.68 -19.47 -0.16
CA ALA A 133 3.56 -19.22 -1.06
C ALA A 133 3.79 -19.83 -2.46
N ARG A 134 5.04 -19.88 -2.95
CA ARG A 134 5.39 -20.57 -4.20
C ARG A 134 5.33 -22.08 -4.07
N GLU A 135 5.81 -22.64 -2.95
CA GLU A 135 5.80 -24.09 -2.71
C GLU A 135 4.39 -24.66 -2.53
N HIS A 136 3.49 -23.90 -1.89
CA HIS A 136 2.13 -24.35 -1.56
C HIS A 136 1.05 -23.67 -2.42
N GLY A 137 1.46 -22.83 -3.37
CA GLY A 137 0.55 -22.10 -4.25
C GLY A 137 -0.13 -22.98 -5.29
N SER A 138 -1.28 -22.54 -5.75
CA SER A 138 -2.01 -23.10 -6.89
C SER A 138 -2.19 -22.05 -7.97
N ALA A 139 -2.84 -22.39 -9.07
CA ALA A 139 -3.27 -21.43 -10.09
C ALA A 139 -4.15 -20.29 -9.52
N HIS A 140 -4.73 -20.48 -8.32
CA HIS A 140 -5.57 -19.50 -7.63
C HIS A 140 -4.79 -18.72 -6.54
N GLY A 141 -3.48 -18.86 -6.48
CA GLY A 141 -2.62 -18.24 -5.48
C GLY A 141 -2.44 -19.06 -4.20
N PRO A 142 -1.83 -18.47 -3.15
CA PRO A 142 -1.61 -19.14 -1.87
C PRO A 142 -2.92 -19.42 -1.14
N PRO A 143 -3.02 -20.55 -0.39
CA PRO A 143 -4.22 -20.86 0.37
C PRO A 143 -4.50 -19.82 1.47
N ALA A 144 -5.78 -19.55 1.73
CA ALA A 144 -6.20 -18.54 2.72
C ALA A 144 -5.64 -18.84 4.13
N SER A 145 -5.54 -20.12 4.51
CA SER A 145 -4.97 -20.54 5.78
C SER A 145 -3.49 -20.16 5.95
N LEU A 146 -2.70 -20.21 4.88
CA LEU A 146 -1.32 -19.73 4.89
C LEU A 146 -1.28 -18.19 5.01
N LEU A 147 -2.11 -17.51 4.25
CA LEU A 147 -2.20 -16.04 4.27
C LEU A 147 -2.65 -15.50 5.65
N ASP A 148 -3.48 -16.24 6.37
CA ASP A 148 -3.97 -15.86 7.70
C ASP A 148 -3.05 -16.25 8.84
N GLN A 149 -1.98 -17.00 8.55
CA GLN A 149 -1.00 -17.39 9.56
C GLN A 149 -0.35 -16.15 10.18
N GLU A 150 -0.38 -16.05 11.50
CA GLU A 150 0.34 -15.02 12.25
C GLU A 150 1.86 -15.30 12.15
N VAL A 151 2.58 -14.35 11.56
CA VAL A 151 4.04 -14.47 11.33
C VAL A 151 4.85 -13.58 12.24
N LEU A 152 4.22 -12.64 12.91
CA LEU A 152 4.82 -11.73 13.87
C LEU A 152 3.78 -11.28 14.89
N ARG A 153 4.18 -11.17 16.15
CA ARG A 153 3.37 -10.57 17.21
C ARG A 153 4.06 -9.32 17.73
N VAL A 154 3.32 -8.23 17.84
CA VAL A 154 3.81 -6.91 18.26
C VAL A 154 3.03 -6.39 19.46
N GLY A 155 3.64 -5.48 20.24
CA GLY A 155 3.07 -4.95 21.48
C GLY A 155 3.39 -5.81 22.69
N ALA A 156 3.19 -5.24 23.89
CA ALA A 156 3.54 -5.86 25.16
C ALA A 156 2.43 -6.76 25.71
N GLY A 157 2.81 -7.92 26.24
CA GLY A 157 1.94 -8.80 27.01
C GLY A 157 0.93 -9.62 26.19
N PRO A 158 -0.08 -10.21 26.86
CA PRO A 158 -1.04 -11.11 26.22
C PRO A 158 -1.99 -10.42 25.23
N ALA A 159 -2.07 -9.09 25.29
CA ALA A 159 -2.86 -8.27 24.37
C ALA A 159 -2.13 -7.92 23.05
N GLY A 160 -0.98 -8.51 22.79
CA GLY A 160 -0.20 -8.30 21.56
C GLY A 160 -1.03 -8.53 20.29
N ILE A 161 -0.72 -7.78 19.25
CA ILE A 161 -1.40 -7.84 17.95
C ILE A 161 -0.62 -8.77 17.01
N GLY A 162 -1.31 -9.77 16.48
CA GLY A 162 -0.78 -10.65 15.45
C GLY A 162 -0.77 -9.98 14.08
N ILE A 163 0.36 -10.01 13.40
CA ILE A 163 0.50 -9.57 12.01
C ILE A 163 0.44 -10.83 11.13
N PRO A 164 -0.59 -10.99 10.30
CA PRO A 164 -0.69 -12.13 9.42
C PRO A 164 0.18 -11.98 8.18
N LEU A 165 0.60 -13.12 7.62
CA LEU A 165 1.47 -13.19 6.44
C LEU A 165 0.96 -12.34 5.28
N ARG A 166 -0.36 -12.29 5.05
CA ARG A 166 -0.97 -11.49 3.98
C ARG A 166 -0.59 -10.01 4.02
N CYS A 167 -0.43 -9.42 5.21
CA CYS A 167 -0.01 -8.02 5.35
C CYS A 167 1.44 -7.83 4.93
N VAL A 168 2.30 -8.76 5.30
CA VAL A 168 3.73 -8.74 4.95
C VAL A 168 3.93 -8.93 3.44
N LEU A 169 3.19 -9.87 2.83
CA LEU A 169 3.22 -10.07 1.39
C LEU A 169 2.67 -8.85 0.63
N ALA A 170 1.63 -8.19 1.14
CA ALA A 170 1.09 -6.98 0.52
C ALA A 170 2.11 -5.82 0.55
N LEU A 171 2.82 -5.62 1.68
CA LEU A 171 3.90 -4.63 1.79
C LEU A 171 5.00 -4.87 0.75
N ALA A 172 5.44 -6.14 0.61
CA ALA A 172 6.48 -6.52 -0.32
C ALA A 172 6.03 -6.39 -1.79
N ALA A 173 4.84 -6.89 -2.12
CA ALA A 173 4.30 -6.84 -3.48
C ALA A 173 4.09 -5.40 -3.97
N MET A 174 3.66 -4.52 -3.07
CA MET A 174 3.54 -3.08 -3.34
C MET A 174 4.87 -2.33 -3.22
N ARG A 175 5.98 -3.02 -2.89
CA ARG A 175 7.32 -2.46 -2.66
C ARG A 175 7.28 -1.26 -1.71
N PHE A 176 6.56 -1.40 -0.61
CA PHE A 176 6.51 -0.39 0.44
C PHE A 176 7.68 -0.52 1.43
N LEU A 177 8.32 -1.69 1.46
CA LEU A 177 9.59 -1.90 2.14
C LEU A 177 10.75 -1.60 1.19
N PRO A 178 11.85 -1.00 1.67
CA PRO A 178 13.08 -0.90 0.88
C PRO A 178 13.60 -2.29 0.53
N GLN A 179 14.25 -2.41 -0.61
CA GLN A 179 14.91 -3.65 -1.00
C GLN A 179 16.25 -3.73 -0.23
N ILE A 180 16.35 -4.68 0.68
CA ILE A 180 17.54 -4.85 1.53
C ILE A 180 18.63 -5.66 0.82
N ASP A 181 18.32 -6.34 -0.30
CA ASP A 181 19.28 -7.12 -1.05
C ASP A 181 19.04 -7.01 -2.55
N ASP A 182 19.71 -6.06 -3.20
CA ASP A 182 20.21 -6.26 -4.54
C ASP A 182 21.75 -6.18 -4.45
N PRO A 183 22.48 -7.32 -4.49
CA PRO A 183 23.94 -7.33 -4.39
C PRO A 183 24.64 -6.86 -5.68
N GLN A 184 23.98 -6.09 -6.52
CA GLN A 184 24.50 -5.58 -7.79
C GLN A 184 24.37 -4.07 -7.90
N ILE A 185 24.97 -3.33 -6.97
CA ILE A 185 25.56 -2.03 -7.27
C ILE A 185 26.83 -1.95 -6.45
N ASP A 186 27.94 -2.44 -7.00
CA ASP A 186 29.30 -2.05 -6.67
C ASP A 186 29.50 -0.60 -7.16
N GLU A 187 28.96 0.38 -6.44
CA GLU A 187 29.51 1.71 -6.45
C GLU A 187 30.38 1.88 -5.20
N PRO A 188 31.63 2.32 -5.35
CA PRO A 188 32.51 2.55 -4.20
C PRO A 188 31.90 3.60 -3.32
N GLN A 189 31.40 3.18 -2.15
CA GLN A 189 30.96 4.10 -1.10
C GLN A 189 32.20 4.86 -0.64
N ILE A 190 32.17 6.17 -0.90
CA ILE A 190 33.04 7.11 -0.22
C ILE A 190 32.66 7.03 1.25
N ASP A 191 33.60 6.58 2.08
CA ASP A 191 33.47 6.53 3.54
C ASP A 191 33.05 7.91 4.07
N ASP A 192 31.76 8.10 4.30
CA ASP A 192 31.23 9.19 5.13
C ASP A 192 30.99 8.61 6.55
N PRO A 193 31.81 8.97 7.55
CA PRO A 193 31.78 8.34 8.87
C PRO A 193 30.61 8.79 9.76
N GLN A 194 29.50 9.30 9.20
CA GLN A 194 28.33 9.79 9.95
C GLN A 194 26.98 9.31 9.43
N THR A 195 26.92 8.17 8.75
CA THR A 195 25.62 7.51 8.55
C THR A 195 25.32 6.72 9.82
N ASP A 196 24.66 7.36 10.75
CA ASP A 196 23.96 6.72 11.87
C ASP A 196 23.07 5.63 11.23
N ASP A 197 23.35 4.38 11.59
CA ASP A 197 22.63 3.19 11.14
C ASP A 197 21.22 3.20 11.79
N SER A 198 20.46 4.27 11.53
CA SER A 198 19.10 4.45 12.04
C SER A 198 18.24 3.35 11.42
N VAL A 199 17.98 2.33 12.22
CA VAL A 199 17.14 1.21 11.87
C VAL A 199 15.80 1.75 11.35
N GLU A 200 15.59 1.67 10.03
CA GLU A 200 14.31 2.09 9.45
C GLU A 200 13.18 1.26 10.07
N LEU A 201 12.17 1.95 10.60
CA LEU A 201 11.07 1.36 11.35
C LEU A 201 9.76 1.44 10.57
N VAL A 202 8.98 0.39 10.66
CA VAL A 202 7.63 0.30 10.16
C VAL A 202 6.66 0.39 11.34
N ARG A 203 5.73 1.32 11.28
CA ARG A 203 4.79 1.59 12.36
C ARG A 203 3.57 0.70 12.28
N VAL A 204 3.25 0.02 13.37
CA VAL A 204 2.02 -0.77 13.50
C VAL A 204 1.02 -0.01 14.35
N ARG A 205 -0.18 0.14 13.81
CA ARG A 205 -1.30 0.81 14.45
C ARG A 205 -2.58 -0.02 14.34
N VAL A 206 -3.48 0.17 15.28
CA VAL A 206 -4.78 -0.52 15.27
C VAL A 206 -5.91 0.44 15.58
N SER A 207 -7.06 0.13 15.05
CA SER A 207 -8.35 0.60 15.51
C SER A 207 -9.21 -0.62 15.91
N PRO A 208 -10.41 -0.46 16.44
CA PRO A 208 -11.28 -1.61 16.75
C PRO A 208 -11.47 -2.56 15.56
N THR A 209 -11.55 -2.04 14.35
CA THR A 209 -11.90 -2.81 13.13
C THR A 209 -10.78 -2.94 12.12
N TRP A 210 -9.64 -2.26 12.30
CA TRP A 210 -8.56 -2.24 11.32
C TRP A 210 -7.18 -2.41 11.97
N LEU A 211 -6.33 -3.19 11.31
CA LEU A 211 -4.88 -3.18 11.46
C LEU A 211 -4.31 -2.28 10.35
N ARG A 212 -3.40 -1.39 10.70
CA ARG A 212 -2.68 -0.49 9.80
C ARG A 212 -1.19 -0.67 10.00
N ILE A 213 -0.44 -0.80 8.91
CA ILE A 213 1.01 -0.91 8.92
C ILE A 213 1.56 0.15 7.98
N ASP A 214 2.29 1.12 8.54
CA ASP A 214 2.86 2.25 7.82
C ASP A 214 4.33 2.01 7.55
N ALA A 215 4.69 1.83 6.31
CA ALA A 215 6.07 1.77 5.82
C ALA A 215 6.43 3.06 5.07
N ARG A 216 7.72 3.23 4.74
CA ARG A 216 8.25 4.44 4.10
C ARG A 216 7.50 4.82 2.81
N PHE A 217 7.18 3.85 1.97
CA PHE A 217 6.61 4.09 0.65
C PHE A 217 5.10 3.87 0.55
N GLY A 218 4.41 3.63 1.67
CA GLY A 218 2.97 3.48 1.72
C GLY A 218 2.50 2.69 2.92
N SER A 219 1.19 2.52 3.02
CA SER A 219 0.58 1.81 4.14
C SER A 219 -0.32 0.69 3.64
N VAL A 220 -0.42 -0.37 4.44
CA VAL A 220 -1.39 -1.43 4.21
C VAL A 220 -2.40 -1.51 5.34
N PHE A 221 -3.62 -1.92 4.98
CA PHE A 221 -4.73 -2.02 5.92
C PHE A 221 -5.42 -3.37 5.79
N ARG A 222 -5.64 -4.02 6.91
CA ARG A 222 -6.43 -5.24 6.98
C ARG A 222 -7.60 -5.04 7.94
N ARG A 223 -8.79 -5.46 7.52
CA ARG A 223 -9.93 -5.50 8.41
C ARG A 223 -9.71 -6.60 9.46
N ARG A 224 -9.86 -6.26 10.72
CA ARG A 224 -9.81 -7.21 11.83
C ARG A 224 -11.18 -7.90 11.92
N GLY A 225 -11.19 -9.20 12.22
CA GLY A 225 -12.44 -9.87 12.60
C GLY A 225 -13.04 -9.20 13.83
N ASP A 226 -14.34 -9.19 13.93
CA ASP A 226 -15.04 -8.68 15.12
C ASP A 226 -14.67 -9.61 16.30
N PRO A 227 -14.03 -9.09 17.37
CA PRO A 227 -13.71 -9.90 18.55
C PRO A 227 -14.97 -10.44 19.25
N ALA A 228 -16.15 -9.87 18.98
CA ALA A 228 -17.42 -10.34 19.51
C ALA A 228 -17.98 -11.61 18.84
N LEU A 229 -17.41 -12.02 17.68
CA LEU A 229 -17.86 -13.22 16.97
C LEU A 229 -17.06 -14.50 17.33
N VAL A 230 -16.19 -14.45 18.32
CA VAL A 230 -15.40 -15.60 18.81
C VAL A 230 -16.04 -16.27 20.03
N LEU A 231 -17.27 -15.92 20.38
CA LEU A 231 -18.04 -16.55 21.45
C LEU A 231 -19.11 -17.45 20.85
N GLY A 232 -18.74 -18.67 20.53
CA GLY A 232 -19.66 -19.73 20.14
C GLY A 232 -18.94 -21.06 20.17
#